data_295cb025de0bda7613d9039be0b8789a
#
_entry.id   295cb025de0bda7613d9039be0b8789a
#
_cell.length_a   1.000
_cell.length_b   1.000
_cell.length_c   1.000
_cell.angle_alpha   90.00
_cell.angle_beta   90.00
_cell.angle_gamma   90.00
#
_symmetry.space_group_name_H-M   'P 1'
#
loop_
_entity.id
_entity.type
_entity.pdbx_description
1 polymer ?
#
loop_
_entity_poly.entity_id
_entity_poly.type
_entity_poly.pdbx_seq_one_letter_code
_entity_poly.pdbx_strand_id
1 'polypeptide(L)'
;MNCREQHNVKYYADVLSMTPSNLTKIIKELTQKTAKQFIDQATVLEAENLLQNTDISISNISEELQFTDSSAFSNFFKRHTSLSPSEYRSRLNPH
;
A
#
# COMPACT_ATOMS: atom_id res chain seq x y z
N MET A 1 -1.53 -9.91 -7.29
CA MET A 1 -0.80 -8.78 -7.27
C MET A 1 0.05 -8.60 -6.10
N ASN A 2 1.10 -8.03 -6.38
CA ASN A 2 2.25 -8.15 -5.54
C ASN A 2 2.20 -7.35 -4.26
N CYS A 3 1.70 -6.13 -4.29
CA CYS A 3 1.69 -5.34 -3.07
C CYS A 3 0.69 -5.84 -2.04
N ARG A 4 -0.22 -6.73 -2.40
CA ARG A 4 -1.14 -7.33 -1.43
C ARG A 4 -0.52 -8.49 -0.68
N GLU A 5 0.50 -9.12 -1.25
CA GLU A 5 1.12 -10.29 -0.65
C GLU A 5 2.43 -9.95 0.01
N GLN A 6 3.20 -9.08 -0.59
CA GLN A 6 4.53 -8.71 -0.12
C GLN A 6 4.72 -7.22 -0.31
N HIS A 7 5.19 -6.53 0.71
CA HIS A 7 5.49 -5.11 0.59
C HIS A 7 6.94 -4.85 0.91
N ASN A 8 7.84 -5.70 0.44
CA ASN A 8 9.25 -5.46 0.73
C ASN A 8 10.06 -5.37 -0.54
N VAL A 9 11.22 -4.73 -0.42
CA VAL A 9 12.10 -4.48 -1.55
C VAL A 9 12.57 -5.78 -2.18
N LYS A 10 12.85 -6.78 -1.36
CA LYS A 10 13.35 -8.05 -1.87
C LYS A 10 12.35 -8.71 -2.82
N TYR A 11 11.08 -8.70 -2.44
CA TYR A 11 10.05 -9.30 -3.29
C TYR A 11 9.99 -8.62 -4.65
N TYR A 12 9.95 -7.29 -4.65
CA TYR A 12 9.87 -6.55 -5.91
C TYR A 12 11.13 -6.71 -6.74
N ALA A 13 12.29 -6.77 -6.10
CA ALA A 13 13.53 -7.02 -6.81
C ALA A 13 13.51 -8.38 -7.49
N ASP A 14 13.01 -9.41 -6.81
CA ASP A 14 12.91 -10.74 -7.39
C ASP A 14 11.97 -10.75 -8.59
N VAL A 15 10.83 -10.10 -8.48
CA VAL A 15 9.86 -10.02 -9.56
C VAL A 15 10.46 -9.34 -10.79
N LEU A 16 11.27 -8.32 -10.59
CA LEU A 16 11.90 -7.57 -11.68
C LEU A 16 13.25 -8.15 -12.09
N SER A 17 13.64 -9.27 -11.52
CA SER A 17 14.92 -9.93 -11.83
C SER A 17 16.12 -9.05 -11.54
N MET A 18 16.07 -8.32 -10.43
CA MET A 18 17.15 -7.43 -10.00
C MET A 18 17.53 -7.72 -8.57
N THR A 19 18.70 -7.23 -8.17
CA THR A 19 19.06 -7.31 -6.76
C THR A 19 18.33 -6.17 -6.00
N PRO A 20 18.08 -6.34 -4.70
CA PRO A 20 17.46 -5.27 -3.92
C PRO A 20 18.24 -3.95 -3.98
N SER A 21 19.56 -4.03 -4.01
CA SER A 21 20.39 -2.82 -4.11
C SER A 21 20.17 -2.08 -5.42
N ASN A 22 20.11 -2.82 -6.52
CA ASN A 22 19.87 -2.20 -7.83
C ASN A 22 18.48 -1.60 -7.90
N LEU A 23 17.47 -2.31 -7.38
CA LEU A 23 16.11 -1.79 -7.39
C LEU A 23 16.02 -0.50 -6.60
N THR A 24 16.60 -0.45 -5.40
CA THR A 24 16.59 0.73 -4.58
C THR A 24 17.25 1.92 -5.29
N LYS A 25 18.39 1.67 -5.91
CA LYS A 25 19.12 2.71 -6.62
C LYS A 25 18.31 3.26 -7.79
N ILE A 26 17.72 2.38 -8.58
CA ILE A 26 16.95 2.79 -9.75
C ILE A 26 15.72 3.58 -9.34
N ILE A 27 15.00 3.11 -8.33
CA ILE A 27 13.80 3.81 -7.88
C ILE A 27 14.16 5.20 -7.38
N LYS A 28 15.23 5.32 -6.61
CA LYS A 28 15.65 6.62 -6.10
C LYS A 28 16.05 7.57 -7.22
N GLU A 29 16.74 7.07 -8.23
CA GLU A 29 17.17 7.89 -9.35
C GLU A 29 16.00 8.35 -10.20
N LEU A 30 15.01 7.49 -10.41
CA LEU A 30 13.88 7.81 -11.27
C LEU A 30 12.80 8.63 -10.57
N THR A 31 12.56 8.39 -9.28
CA THR A 31 11.43 8.97 -8.59
C THR A 31 11.81 9.91 -7.46
N GLN A 32 13.07 9.98 -7.11
CA GLN A 32 13.56 10.76 -5.96
C GLN A 32 12.99 10.25 -4.63
N LYS A 33 12.57 8.99 -4.61
CA LYS A 33 12.00 8.33 -3.43
C LYS A 33 12.78 7.09 -3.07
N THR A 34 12.79 6.73 -1.79
CA THR A 34 13.36 5.45 -1.38
C THR A 34 12.45 4.32 -1.84
N ALA A 35 13.00 3.11 -1.92
CA ALA A 35 12.20 1.95 -2.29
C ALA A 35 11.05 1.74 -1.32
N LYS A 36 11.28 1.96 -0.02
CA LYS A 36 10.22 1.82 0.97
C LYS A 36 9.09 2.82 0.73
N GLN A 37 9.43 4.07 0.45
CA GLN A 37 8.42 5.09 0.17
C GLN A 37 7.61 4.73 -1.07
N PHE A 38 8.27 4.23 -2.09
CA PHE A 38 7.60 3.82 -3.30
C PHE A 38 6.62 2.67 -3.04
N ILE A 39 7.06 1.68 -2.28
CA ILE A 39 6.23 0.51 -1.97
C ILE A 39 5.07 0.92 -1.05
N ASP A 40 5.30 1.80 -0.08
CA ASP A 40 4.23 2.31 0.78
C ASP A 40 3.18 3.03 -0.07
N GLN A 41 3.62 3.82 -1.04
CA GLN A 41 2.70 4.52 -1.91
C GLN A 41 1.88 3.55 -2.76
N ALA A 42 2.51 2.51 -3.28
CA ALA A 42 1.81 1.48 -4.03
C ALA A 42 0.77 0.76 -3.15
N THR A 43 1.11 0.51 -1.89
CA THR A 43 0.19 -0.10 -0.94
C THR A 43 -1.01 0.80 -0.68
N VAL A 44 -0.78 2.11 -0.54
CA VAL A 44 -1.86 3.06 -0.35
C VAL A 44 -2.79 3.06 -1.57
N LEU A 45 -2.23 3.04 -2.77
CA LEU A 45 -3.05 3.01 -3.99
C LEU A 45 -3.89 1.75 -4.06
N GLU A 46 -3.33 0.63 -3.69
CA GLU A 46 -4.10 -0.62 -3.66
C GLU A 46 -5.21 -0.55 -2.62
N ALA A 47 -4.93 0.03 -1.45
CA ALA A 47 -5.93 0.21 -0.41
C ALA A 47 -7.07 1.11 -0.91
N GLU A 48 -6.73 2.20 -1.57
CA GLU A 48 -7.74 3.10 -2.13
C GLU A 48 -8.60 2.38 -3.15
N ASN A 49 -7.98 1.56 -3.99
CA ASN A 49 -8.70 0.80 -4.99
C ASN A 49 -9.70 -0.17 -4.33
N LEU A 50 -9.28 -0.87 -3.29
CA LEU A 50 -10.18 -1.79 -2.59
C LEU A 50 -11.30 -1.05 -1.88
N LEU A 51 -11.01 0.11 -1.31
CA LEU A 51 -12.03 0.91 -0.64
C LEU A 51 -13.05 1.48 -1.61
N GLN A 52 -12.61 1.85 -2.81
CA GLN A 52 -13.48 2.45 -3.82
C GLN A 52 -14.31 1.43 -4.57
N ASN A 53 -13.70 0.32 -4.95
CA ASN A 53 -14.27 -0.57 -5.94
C ASN A 53 -14.81 -1.87 -5.39
N THR A 54 -14.80 -2.04 -4.08
CA THR A 54 -15.34 -3.25 -3.45
C THR A 54 -16.10 -2.90 -2.19
N ASP A 55 -16.88 -3.87 -1.71
CA ASP A 55 -17.60 -3.75 -0.45
C ASP A 55 -16.88 -4.50 0.67
N ILE A 56 -15.64 -4.91 0.43
CA ILE A 56 -14.88 -5.66 1.41
C ILE A 56 -14.72 -4.81 2.68
N SER A 57 -14.87 -5.43 3.84
CA SER A 57 -14.72 -4.73 5.11
C SER A 57 -13.28 -4.23 5.28
N ILE A 58 -13.12 -3.19 6.07
CA ILE A 58 -11.80 -2.64 6.34
C ILE A 58 -10.90 -3.68 6.98
N SER A 59 -11.47 -4.51 7.85
CA SER A 59 -10.73 -5.61 8.46
C SER A 59 -10.19 -6.58 7.41
N ASN A 60 -11.01 -6.94 6.44
CA ASN A 60 -10.58 -7.85 5.38
C ASN A 60 -9.56 -7.21 4.45
N ILE A 61 -9.70 -5.92 4.18
CA ILE A 61 -8.70 -5.19 3.40
C ILE A 61 -7.35 -5.22 4.13
N SER A 62 -7.38 -5.01 5.44
CA SER A 62 -6.19 -5.08 6.26
C SER A 62 -5.48 -6.43 6.11
N GLU A 63 -6.24 -7.52 6.12
CA GLU A 63 -5.69 -8.86 5.93
C GLU A 63 -5.13 -9.05 4.52
N GLU A 64 -5.85 -8.58 3.53
CA GLU A 64 -5.41 -8.67 2.14
C GLU A 64 -4.05 -7.99 1.95
N LEU A 65 -3.86 -6.87 2.62
CA LEU A 65 -2.65 -6.08 2.49
C LEU A 65 -1.55 -6.50 3.48
N GLN A 66 -1.77 -7.59 4.20
CA GLN A 66 -0.77 -8.19 5.09
C GLN A 66 -0.44 -7.32 6.31
N PHE A 67 -1.39 -6.56 6.80
CA PHE A 67 -1.21 -5.83 8.05
C PHE A 67 -1.52 -6.74 9.24
N THR A 68 -0.95 -6.42 10.38
CA THR A 68 -1.13 -7.18 11.61
C THR A 68 -2.59 -7.19 12.04
N ASP A 69 -3.24 -6.02 11.95
CA ASP A 69 -4.65 -5.87 12.29
C ASP A 69 -5.18 -4.60 11.64
N SER A 70 -6.47 -4.36 11.80
CA SER A 70 -7.09 -3.20 11.14
C SER A 70 -6.62 -1.88 11.74
N SER A 71 -6.19 -1.87 12.99
CA SER A 71 -5.63 -0.64 13.58
C SER A 71 -4.32 -0.27 12.91
N ALA A 72 -3.46 -1.26 12.66
CA ALA A 72 -2.19 -1.01 11.98
C ALA A 72 -2.44 -0.44 10.58
N PHE A 73 -3.38 -1.03 9.85
CA PHE A 73 -3.75 -0.56 8.54
C PHE A 73 -4.32 0.86 8.59
N SER A 74 -5.23 1.11 9.53
CA SER A 74 -5.86 2.43 9.65
C SER A 74 -4.83 3.51 9.95
N ASN A 75 -3.89 3.22 10.85
CA ASN A 75 -2.84 4.18 11.17
C ASN A 75 -1.94 4.44 9.98
N PHE A 76 -1.58 3.39 9.25
CA PHE A 76 -0.78 3.51 8.03
C PHE A 76 -1.50 4.37 6.99
N PHE A 77 -2.74 4.05 6.72
CA PHE A 77 -3.53 4.75 5.71
C PHE A 77 -3.71 6.22 6.07
N LYS A 78 -4.06 6.49 7.33
CA LYS A 78 -4.28 7.86 7.79
C LYS A 78 -3.00 8.68 7.73
N ARG A 79 -1.86 8.07 8.05
CA ARG A 79 -0.58 8.75 7.98
C ARG A 79 -0.25 9.19 6.55
N HIS A 80 -0.65 8.41 5.57
CA HIS A 80 -0.32 8.69 4.18
C HIS A 80 -1.37 9.51 3.44
N THR A 81 -2.63 9.47 3.88
CA THR A 81 -3.72 10.15 3.17
C THR A 81 -4.43 11.22 4.00
N SER A 82 -4.14 11.29 5.29
CA SER A 82 -4.79 12.16 6.26
C SER A 82 -6.22 11.76 6.59
N LEU A 83 -6.70 10.67 6.05
CA LEU A 83 -8.04 10.15 6.32
C LEU A 83 -7.94 8.70 6.79
N SER A 84 -8.80 8.31 7.71
CA SER A 84 -8.91 6.90 8.04
C SER A 84 -9.58 6.16 6.88
N PRO A 85 -9.42 4.84 6.78
CA PRO A 85 -10.11 4.10 5.71
C PRO A 85 -11.62 4.28 5.73
N SER A 86 -12.22 4.34 6.92
CA SER A 86 -13.65 4.57 7.04
C SER A 86 -14.06 5.94 6.52
N GLU A 87 -13.29 6.96 6.88
CA GLU A 87 -13.56 8.32 6.40
C GLU A 87 -13.41 8.40 4.88
N TYR A 88 -12.39 7.75 4.35
CA TYR A 88 -12.15 7.74 2.91
C TYR A 88 -13.34 7.12 2.18
N ARG A 89 -13.78 5.94 2.64
CA ARG A 89 -14.90 5.24 2.02
C ARG A 89 -16.20 6.03 2.14
N SER A 90 -16.40 6.69 3.27
CA SER A 90 -17.56 7.53 3.50
C SER A 90 -17.65 8.70 2.53
N ARG A 91 -16.51 9.29 2.20
CA ARG A 91 -16.46 10.39 1.26
C ARG A 91 -16.75 9.98 -0.16
N LEU A 92 -16.42 8.73 -0.48
CA LEU A 92 -16.70 8.19 -1.82
C LEU A 92 -18.17 7.87 -1.98
N ASN A 93 -18.83 7.50 -0.91
CA ASN A 93 -20.26 7.11 -0.91
C ASN A 93 -20.99 7.93 0.14
N PRO A 94 -21.24 9.21 -0.16
CA PRO A 94 -21.83 10.12 0.81
C PRO A 94 -23.34 9.94 0.98
N HIS A 95 -23.74 8.93 1.68
CA HIS A 95 -25.15 8.82 2.05
C HIS A 95 -25.38 8.07 3.32
#